data_d9ace297b7262b5a8253e22a39c73a03
#
_entry.id   d9ace297b7262b5a8253e22a39c73a03
#
_cell.length_a   1.000
_cell.length_b   1.000
_cell.length_c   1.000
_cell.angle_alpha   90.00
_cell.angle_beta   90.00
_cell.angle_gamma   90.00
#
_symmetry.space_group_name_H-M   'P 1'
#
loop_
_entity.id
_entity.type
_entity.pdbx_description
1 polymer ?
#
loop_
_entity_poly.entity_id
_entity_poly.type
_entity_poly.pdbx_seq_one_letter_code
_entity_poly.pdbx_strand_id
1 'polypeptide(L)'
;SEMCIRDRSYAHPFFAKSDSYAVLGDKGENSLILFNKNGKVKELTLKYPLVQATVSDQGIIEVILEGTNSNYIQVYAKNGELIADMRSSVEETGYPVTAAISPDGTQLAVSYYSISGMNSKTSIVFYDFSRQLQSDDVTLKGGFDYESALIPKLSFVNKNTVAAFGNSATYFYNIEDTPKVKKEIQFT
;
A
#
# COMPACT_ATOMS: atom_id res chain seq x y z
N SER A 1 -28.72 -20.28 3.45
CA SER A 1 -28.19 -19.56 2.28
C SER A 1 -26.79 -20.06 2.03
N GLU A 2 -26.64 -21.02 1.14
CA GLU A 2 -25.33 -21.53 0.73
C GLU A 2 -24.61 -20.43 -0.02
N MET A 3 -23.49 -19.99 0.55
CA MET A 3 -22.60 -19.03 -0.07
C MET A 3 -21.87 -19.75 -1.21
N CYS A 4 -22.32 -19.54 -2.43
CA CYS A 4 -21.66 -20.06 -3.63
C CYS A 4 -20.29 -19.39 -3.80
N ILE A 5 -19.26 -19.92 -3.15
CA ILE A 5 -17.87 -19.76 -3.55
C ILE A 5 -17.62 -20.88 -4.60
N ARG A 6 -18.46 -20.95 -5.63
CA ARG A 6 -18.27 -21.86 -6.74
C ARG A 6 -17.62 -21.12 -7.87
N ASP A 7 -16.49 -21.66 -8.34
CA ASP A 7 -15.87 -21.46 -9.62
C ASP A 7 -15.01 -20.19 -9.84
N ARG A 8 -14.34 -19.68 -8.81
CA ARG A 8 -13.19 -18.80 -9.06
C ARG A 8 -11.90 -19.59 -8.82
N SER A 9 -11.23 -19.95 -9.89
CA SER A 9 -9.85 -20.44 -9.86
C SER A 9 -8.94 -19.19 -9.79
N TYR A 10 -8.20 -19.03 -8.70
CA TYR A 10 -7.17 -18.02 -8.58
C TYR A 10 -5.87 -18.56 -9.15
N ALA A 11 -5.31 -17.90 -10.15
CA ALA A 11 -4.04 -18.30 -10.77
C ALA A 11 -2.83 -17.87 -9.93
N HIS A 12 -2.91 -16.66 -9.34
CA HIS A 12 -1.87 -16.06 -8.52
C HIS A 12 -2.50 -15.44 -7.26
N PRO A 13 -3.04 -16.27 -6.33
CA PRO A 13 -3.78 -15.78 -5.19
C PRO A 13 -2.94 -14.84 -4.33
N PHE A 14 -3.52 -13.72 -3.99
CA PHE A 14 -2.94 -12.72 -3.12
C PHE A 14 -3.80 -12.58 -1.85
N PHE A 15 -3.14 -12.55 -0.71
CA PHE A 15 -3.77 -12.41 0.59
C PHE A 15 -3.03 -11.38 1.45
N ALA A 16 -3.78 -10.47 2.07
CA ALA A 16 -3.28 -9.62 3.13
C ALA A 16 -4.30 -9.55 4.28
N LYS A 17 -3.82 -9.27 5.48
CA LYS A 17 -4.66 -9.20 6.68
C LYS A 17 -4.22 -8.11 7.64
N SER A 18 -5.16 -7.64 8.43
CA SER A 18 -4.99 -6.91 9.69
C SER A 18 -5.54 -7.74 10.85
N ASP A 19 -5.69 -7.14 12.03
CA ASP A 19 -6.29 -7.83 13.17
C ASP A 19 -7.79 -8.10 12.99
N SER A 20 -8.50 -7.25 12.22
CA SER A 20 -9.96 -7.31 12.08
C SER A 20 -10.46 -7.68 10.70
N TYR A 21 -9.64 -7.51 9.66
CA TYR A 21 -10.02 -7.70 8.27
C TYR A 21 -8.97 -8.49 7.50
N ALA A 22 -9.43 -9.07 6.39
CA ALA A 22 -8.57 -9.71 5.41
C ALA A 22 -9.04 -9.36 4.00
N VAL A 23 -8.10 -9.30 3.07
CA VAL A 23 -8.38 -9.15 1.64
C VAL A 23 -7.84 -10.34 0.87
N LEU A 24 -8.61 -10.79 -0.10
CA LEU A 24 -8.25 -11.84 -1.03
C LEU A 24 -8.45 -11.32 -2.44
N GLY A 25 -7.44 -11.47 -3.28
CA GLY A 25 -7.47 -11.12 -4.70
C GLY A 25 -6.62 -12.07 -5.52
N ASP A 26 -6.57 -11.83 -6.81
CA ASP A 26 -5.65 -12.51 -7.72
C ASP A 26 -4.78 -11.47 -8.41
N LYS A 27 -3.45 -11.65 -8.37
CA LYS A 27 -2.53 -10.73 -9.04
C LYS A 27 -2.75 -10.78 -10.55
N GLY A 28 -2.84 -9.61 -11.16
CA GLY A 28 -3.15 -9.48 -12.58
C GLY A 28 -4.65 -9.41 -12.89
N GLU A 29 -5.52 -9.67 -11.91
CA GLU A 29 -6.97 -9.57 -12.07
C GLU A 29 -7.52 -8.26 -11.51
N ASN A 30 -8.76 -7.93 -11.87
CA ASN A 30 -9.41 -6.66 -11.52
C ASN A 30 -10.43 -6.82 -10.40
N SER A 31 -10.23 -7.74 -9.48
CA SER A 31 -11.15 -7.95 -8.37
C SER A 31 -10.46 -8.23 -7.04
N LEU A 32 -11.05 -7.75 -5.97
CA LEU A 32 -10.59 -7.94 -4.60
C LEU A 32 -11.79 -8.16 -3.68
N ILE A 33 -11.69 -9.06 -2.72
CA ILE A 33 -12.73 -9.35 -1.76
C ILE A 33 -12.24 -9.00 -0.36
N LEU A 34 -13.01 -8.16 0.35
CA LEU A 34 -12.81 -7.85 1.76
C LEU A 34 -13.63 -8.80 2.63
N PHE A 35 -13.00 -9.36 3.64
CA PHE A 35 -13.59 -10.22 4.67
C PHE A 35 -13.37 -9.66 6.06
N ASN A 36 -14.21 -10.06 6.98
CA ASN A 36 -14.01 -9.97 8.43
C ASN A 36 -14.41 -11.30 9.08
N LYS A 37 -14.38 -11.39 10.41
CA LYS A 37 -14.77 -12.59 11.16
C LYS A 37 -16.19 -13.10 10.89
N ASN A 38 -17.07 -12.25 10.36
CA ASN A 38 -18.45 -12.61 10.04
C ASN A 38 -18.64 -13.05 8.57
N GLY A 39 -17.58 -13.04 7.76
CA GLY A 39 -17.58 -13.42 6.36
C GLY A 39 -17.27 -12.29 5.39
N LYS A 40 -17.77 -12.39 4.14
CA LYS A 40 -17.57 -11.40 3.09
C LYS A 40 -18.25 -10.06 3.45
N VAL A 41 -17.46 -8.99 3.44
CA VAL A 41 -17.90 -7.61 3.67
C VAL A 41 -18.24 -6.92 2.36
N LYS A 42 -17.29 -6.96 1.41
CA LYS A 42 -17.40 -6.26 0.13
C LYS A 42 -16.58 -6.98 -0.95
N GLU A 43 -17.04 -6.89 -2.17
CA GLU A 43 -16.26 -7.19 -3.37
C GLU A 43 -16.04 -5.88 -4.12
N LEU A 44 -14.78 -5.60 -4.46
CA LEU A 44 -14.36 -4.45 -5.24
C LEU A 44 -14.04 -4.89 -6.65
N THR A 45 -14.53 -4.14 -7.63
CA THR A 45 -14.05 -4.20 -9.01
C THR A 45 -13.06 -3.08 -9.21
N LEU A 46 -11.81 -3.43 -9.54
CA LEU A 46 -10.71 -2.52 -9.74
C LEU A 46 -10.65 -2.07 -11.20
N LYS A 47 -10.18 -0.85 -11.44
CA LYS A 47 -10.07 -0.31 -12.80
C LYS A 47 -8.93 -0.94 -13.59
N TYR A 48 -7.88 -1.35 -12.90
CA TYR A 48 -6.66 -1.93 -13.47
C TYR A 48 -6.27 -3.20 -12.70
N PRO A 49 -5.42 -4.06 -13.29
CA PRO A 49 -4.92 -5.27 -12.66
C PRO A 49 -4.25 -5.02 -11.29
N LEU A 50 -4.58 -5.90 -10.34
CA LEU A 50 -4.04 -5.87 -8.99
C LEU A 50 -2.57 -6.33 -8.96
N VAL A 51 -1.70 -5.53 -8.36
CA VAL A 51 -0.30 -5.88 -8.04
C VAL A 51 -0.18 -6.29 -6.58
N GLN A 52 -0.70 -5.45 -5.67
CA GLN A 52 -0.64 -5.63 -4.23
C GLN A 52 -1.86 -4.99 -3.57
N ALA A 53 -2.21 -5.46 -2.39
CA ALA A 53 -3.14 -4.77 -1.51
C ALA A 53 -2.70 -4.88 -0.04
N THR A 54 -3.11 -3.91 0.78
CA THR A 54 -3.05 -3.97 2.23
C THR A 54 -4.40 -3.55 2.83
N VAL A 55 -4.62 -3.88 4.10
CA VAL A 55 -5.88 -3.57 4.77
C VAL A 55 -5.62 -3.15 6.22
N SER A 56 -6.30 -2.09 6.67
CA SER A 56 -6.25 -1.60 8.04
C SER A 56 -7.22 -2.32 8.96
N ASP A 57 -7.11 -2.09 10.28
CA ASP A 57 -8.04 -2.63 11.29
C ASP A 57 -9.43 -1.97 11.23
N GLN A 58 -9.59 -0.91 10.45
CA GLN A 58 -10.86 -0.24 10.17
C GLN A 58 -11.51 -0.74 8.87
N GLY A 59 -10.83 -1.62 8.11
CA GLY A 59 -11.29 -2.13 6.82
C GLY A 59 -11.04 -1.16 5.67
N ILE A 60 -10.13 -0.18 5.85
CA ILE A 60 -9.64 0.65 4.76
C ILE A 60 -8.63 -0.18 3.96
N ILE A 61 -8.80 -0.20 2.64
CA ILE A 61 -8.03 -1.03 1.72
C ILE A 61 -7.15 -0.13 0.88
N GLU A 62 -5.86 -0.41 0.85
CA GLU A 62 -4.93 0.16 -0.12
C GLU A 62 -4.63 -0.87 -1.21
N VAL A 63 -4.55 -0.44 -2.46
CA VAL A 63 -4.17 -1.27 -3.61
C VAL A 63 -3.15 -0.57 -4.48
N ILE A 64 -2.17 -1.34 -4.96
CA ILE A 64 -1.31 -0.96 -6.08
C ILE A 64 -1.86 -1.65 -7.33
N LEU A 65 -2.10 -0.86 -8.38
CA LEU A 65 -2.65 -1.32 -9.65
C LEU A 65 -1.70 -0.99 -10.79
N GLU A 66 -1.62 -1.87 -11.77
CA GLU A 66 -0.78 -1.70 -12.95
C GLU A 66 -1.61 -1.27 -14.15
N GLY A 67 -1.43 -0.04 -14.61
CA GLY A 67 -1.99 0.46 -15.87
C GLY A 67 -0.97 0.40 -17.00
N THR A 68 -1.39 0.73 -18.22
CA THR A 68 -0.55 0.59 -19.42
C THR A 68 0.70 1.46 -19.40
N ASN A 69 0.61 2.70 -18.91
CA ASN A 69 1.73 3.65 -18.90
C ASN A 69 1.93 4.30 -17.52
N SER A 70 1.25 3.81 -16.51
CA SER A 70 1.28 4.38 -15.15
C SER A 70 0.81 3.34 -14.17
N ASN A 71 1.26 3.47 -12.94
CA ASN A 71 0.74 2.70 -11.82
C ASN A 71 -0.20 3.59 -11.01
N TYR A 72 -1.11 2.98 -10.29
CA TYR A 72 -2.06 3.66 -9.45
C TYR A 72 -1.99 3.10 -8.04
N ILE A 73 -2.04 3.99 -7.07
CA ILE A 73 -2.18 3.63 -5.67
C ILE A 73 -3.53 4.19 -5.24
N GLN A 74 -4.46 3.31 -4.96
CA GLN A 74 -5.82 3.69 -4.60
C GLN A 74 -6.15 3.22 -3.19
N VAL A 75 -6.90 4.05 -2.48
CA VAL A 75 -7.38 3.73 -1.12
C VAL A 75 -8.90 3.72 -1.14
N TYR A 76 -9.49 2.64 -0.62
CA TYR A 76 -10.93 2.43 -0.56
C TYR A 76 -11.42 2.28 0.87
N ALA A 77 -12.56 2.86 1.15
CA ALA A 77 -13.33 2.56 2.36
C ALA A 77 -13.92 1.13 2.30
N LYS A 78 -14.25 0.56 3.45
CA LYS A 78 -14.87 -0.79 3.56
C LYS A 78 -16.19 -0.95 2.81
N ASN A 79 -16.88 0.15 2.50
CA ASN A 79 -18.10 0.16 1.68
C ASN A 79 -17.81 0.17 0.16
N GLY A 80 -16.53 0.30 -0.22
CA GLY A 80 -16.07 0.36 -1.61
C GLY A 80 -15.96 1.76 -2.19
N GLU A 81 -16.15 2.80 -1.39
CA GLU A 81 -15.95 4.19 -1.79
C GLU A 81 -14.45 4.48 -1.95
N LEU A 82 -14.08 5.15 -3.05
CA LEU A 82 -12.72 5.57 -3.32
C LEU A 82 -12.37 6.77 -2.44
N ILE A 83 -11.38 6.62 -1.57
CA ILE A 83 -10.88 7.68 -0.68
C ILE A 83 -9.76 8.46 -1.35
N ALA A 84 -8.82 7.76 -2.01
CA ALA A 84 -7.65 8.38 -2.63
C ALA A 84 -7.31 7.68 -3.94
N ASP A 85 -6.88 8.46 -4.94
CA ASP A 85 -6.39 7.98 -6.23
C ASP A 85 -5.09 8.71 -6.59
N MET A 86 -3.96 8.03 -6.42
CA MET A 86 -2.64 8.58 -6.70
C MET A 86 -2.06 7.86 -7.92
N ARG A 87 -1.63 8.63 -8.89
CA ARG A 87 -0.94 8.13 -10.08
C ARG A 87 0.58 8.25 -9.91
N SER A 88 1.31 7.22 -10.28
CA SER A 88 2.75 7.27 -10.44
C SER A 88 3.18 6.90 -11.85
N SER A 89 4.20 7.57 -12.36
CA SER A 89 4.88 7.20 -13.59
C SER A 89 6.33 6.82 -13.30
N VAL A 90 6.85 5.87 -14.08
CA VAL A 90 8.24 5.41 -13.90
C VAL A 90 9.24 6.56 -14.06
N GLU A 91 8.92 7.53 -14.93
CA GLU A 91 9.81 8.67 -15.24
C GLU A 91 9.83 9.73 -14.14
N GLU A 92 8.70 9.98 -13.47
CA GLU A 92 8.58 11.07 -12.48
C GLU A 92 8.77 10.62 -11.04
N THR A 93 8.02 9.58 -10.64
CA THR A 93 7.97 9.13 -9.24
C THR A 93 8.64 7.79 -9.01
N GLY A 94 8.85 7.01 -10.06
CA GLY A 94 9.30 5.63 -9.99
C GLY A 94 8.15 4.62 -9.92
N TYR A 95 8.51 3.33 -9.92
CA TYR A 95 7.58 2.22 -9.79
C TYR A 95 7.23 1.97 -8.32
N PRO A 96 5.95 1.92 -7.93
CA PRO A 96 5.54 1.60 -6.57
C PRO A 96 5.77 0.10 -6.30
N VAL A 97 6.81 -0.21 -5.55
CA VAL A 97 7.22 -1.59 -5.24
C VAL A 97 6.33 -2.20 -4.17
N THR A 98 6.00 -1.42 -3.16
CA THR A 98 5.15 -1.84 -2.05
C THR A 98 4.54 -0.63 -1.36
N ALA A 99 3.41 -0.85 -0.73
CA ALA A 99 2.79 0.12 0.15
C ALA A 99 2.29 -0.55 1.44
N ALA A 100 2.09 0.25 2.47
CA ALA A 100 1.51 -0.19 3.73
C ALA A 100 0.57 0.88 4.27
N ILE A 101 -0.58 0.47 4.77
CA ILE A 101 -1.57 1.35 5.40
C ILE A 101 -1.45 1.26 6.93
N SER A 102 -1.68 2.39 7.63
CA SER A 102 -1.67 2.42 9.09
C SER A 102 -2.83 1.61 9.68
N PRO A 103 -2.70 1.08 10.92
CA PRO A 103 -3.78 0.31 11.57
C PRO A 103 -5.11 1.06 11.65
N ASP A 104 -5.08 2.37 11.85
CA ASP A 104 -6.29 3.21 11.88
C ASP A 104 -6.80 3.62 10.48
N GLY A 105 -6.07 3.27 9.42
CA GLY A 105 -6.46 3.53 8.05
C GLY A 105 -6.33 4.98 7.59
N THR A 106 -5.53 5.82 8.28
CA THR A 106 -5.43 7.27 7.98
C THR A 106 -4.12 7.68 7.32
N GLN A 107 -3.09 6.83 7.34
CA GLN A 107 -1.77 7.13 6.80
C GLN A 107 -1.30 5.99 5.89
N LEU A 108 -0.49 6.35 4.90
CA LEU A 108 0.07 5.44 3.92
C LEU A 108 1.57 5.66 3.80
N ALA A 109 2.33 4.58 3.74
CA ALA A 109 3.74 4.57 3.36
C ALA A 109 3.89 3.85 2.03
N VAL A 110 4.61 4.43 1.09
CA VAL A 110 4.86 3.85 -0.24
C VAL A 110 6.35 3.84 -0.51
N SER A 111 6.83 2.72 -1.03
CA SER A 111 8.21 2.56 -1.54
C SER A 111 8.18 2.63 -3.06
N TYR A 112 8.80 3.65 -3.63
CA TYR A 112 9.00 3.81 -5.07
C TYR A 112 10.43 3.46 -5.45
N TYR A 113 10.58 2.74 -6.54
CA TYR A 113 11.89 2.39 -7.09
C TYR A 113 12.06 3.01 -8.48
N SER A 114 13.17 3.70 -8.69
CA SER A 114 13.51 4.33 -9.96
C SER A 114 14.91 3.96 -10.40
N ILE A 115 15.12 3.91 -11.72
CA ILE A 115 16.42 3.68 -12.35
C ILE A 115 16.68 4.83 -13.31
N SER A 116 17.84 5.46 -13.17
CA SER A 116 18.31 6.52 -14.08
C SER A 116 19.73 6.18 -14.54
N GLY A 117 19.86 5.70 -15.77
CA GLY A 117 21.13 5.20 -16.30
C GLY A 117 21.63 4.00 -15.52
N MET A 118 22.80 4.14 -14.87
CA MET A 118 23.42 3.10 -14.03
C MET A 118 23.06 3.22 -12.54
N ASN A 119 22.31 4.26 -12.15
CA ASN A 119 21.95 4.51 -10.76
C ASN A 119 20.52 4.05 -10.48
N SER A 120 20.32 3.44 -9.34
CA SER A 120 19.00 3.12 -8.82
C SER A 120 18.75 3.87 -7.52
N LYS A 121 17.47 4.17 -7.27
CA LYS A 121 17.05 4.90 -6.08
C LYS A 121 15.73 4.32 -5.56
N THR A 122 15.61 4.15 -4.25
CA THR A 122 14.34 3.94 -3.59
C THR A 122 13.91 5.19 -2.84
N SER A 123 12.69 5.65 -3.08
CA SER A 123 12.06 6.76 -2.36
C SER A 123 10.95 6.22 -1.47
N ILE A 124 11.08 6.38 -0.16
CA ILE A 124 10.01 6.08 0.80
C ILE A 124 9.22 7.36 1.03
N VAL A 125 7.92 7.34 0.75
CA VAL A 125 7.06 8.52 0.83
C VAL A 125 5.88 8.23 1.76
N PHE A 126 5.53 9.22 2.59
CA PHE A 126 4.46 9.12 3.57
C PHE A 126 3.33 10.09 3.24
N TYR A 127 2.11 9.59 3.27
CA TYR A 127 0.89 10.34 3.00
C TYR A 127 -0.07 10.27 4.18
N ASP A 128 -0.86 11.33 4.35
CA ASP A 128 -1.95 11.44 5.34
C ASP A 128 -3.25 11.79 4.63
N PHE A 129 -4.28 11.04 4.87
CA PHE A 129 -5.64 11.26 4.37
C PHE A 129 -6.69 11.31 5.48
N SER A 130 -6.26 11.54 6.72
CA SER A 130 -7.17 11.70 7.87
C SER A 130 -8.15 12.87 7.72
N ARG A 131 -7.80 13.87 6.91
CA ARG A 131 -8.63 15.05 6.64
C ARG A 131 -9.58 14.90 5.45
N GLN A 132 -9.52 13.80 4.71
CA GLN A 132 -10.33 13.58 3.49
C GLN A 132 -11.84 13.42 3.72
N LEU A 133 -12.28 13.30 4.97
CA LEU A 133 -13.71 13.47 5.30
C LEU A 133 -14.21 14.90 5.04
N GLN A 134 -13.34 15.84 4.62
CA GLN A 134 -13.65 17.25 4.40
C GLN A 134 -13.07 17.88 3.09
N SER A 135 -12.15 17.21 2.38
CA SER A 135 -11.56 17.68 1.11
C SER A 135 -10.87 16.56 0.36
N ASP A 136 -10.86 16.60 -0.97
CA ASP A 136 -10.31 15.56 -1.87
C ASP A 136 -8.76 15.44 -1.89
N ASP A 137 -8.04 16.07 -0.97
CA ASP A 137 -6.59 16.20 -1.03
C ASP A 137 -5.85 15.22 -0.10
N VAL A 138 -5.08 14.31 -0.69
CA VAL A 138 -4.06 13.51 -0.01
C VAL A 138 -2.90 14.43 0.38
N THR A 139 -2.57 14.50 1.66
CA THR A 139 -1.46 15.33 2.14
C THR A 139 -0.15 14.56 2.12
N LEU A 140 0.83 15.07 1.38
CA LEU A 140 2.21 14.59 1.45
C LEU A 140 2.83 15.01 2.78
N LYS A 141 3.22 14.05 3.62
CA LYS A 141 3.92 14.32 4.91
C LYS A 141 5.43 14.49 4.73
N GLY A 142 6.03 13.84 3.73
CA GLY A 142 7.46 13.86 3.44
C GLY A 142 7.96 12.48 3.00
N GLY A 143 9.28 12.37 2.81
CA GLY A 143 9.89 11.13 2.36
C GLY A 143 11.40 11.10 2.55
N PHE A 144 12.01 9.97 2.19
CA PHE A 144 13.45 9.73 2.25
C PHE A 144 13.91 8.98 0.99
N ASP A 145 15.04 9.40 0.45
CA ASP A 145 15.67 8.79 -0.71
C ASP A 145 16.89 7.95 -0.29
N TYR A 146 17.02 6.78 -0.90
CA TYR A 146 18.10 5.83 -0.67
C TYR A 146 18.73 5.41 -1.99
N GLU A 147 19.93 5.87 -2.24
CA GLU A 147 20.70 5.53 -3.44
C GLU A 147 21.19 4.07 -3.40
N SER A 148 21.09 3.39 -4.53
CA SER A 148 21.56 2.01 -4.71
C SER A 148 20.93 0.99 -3.72
N ALA A 149 19.75 1.30 -3.18
CA ALA A 149 19.03 0.44 -2.26
C ALA A 149 17.72 -0.01 -2.88
N LEU A 150 17.29 -1.22 -2.53
CA LEU A 150 15.95 -1.74 -2.79
C LEU A 150 15.23 -2.00 -1.46
N ILE A 151 14.05 -1.41 -1.28
CA ILE A 151 13.23 -1.59 -0.08
C ILE A 151 11.89 -2.20 -0.51
N PRO A 152 11.83 -3.55 -0.60
CA PRO A 152 10.68 -4.25 -1.16
C PRO A 152 9.53 -4.45 -0.17
N LYS A 153 9.70 -4.09 1.10
CA LYS A 153 8.65 -4.27 2.10
C LYS A 153 8.58 -3.13 3.10
N LEU A 154 7.35 -2.65 3.31
CA LEU A 154 6.98 -1.72 4.35
C LEU A 154 5.98 -2.39 5.31
N SER A 155 6.00 -1.99 6.57
CA SER A 155 5.03 -2.43 7.57
C SER A 155 4.84 -1.36 8.64
N PHE A 156 3.60 -1.06 8.99
CA PHE A 156 3.33 -0.28 10.18
C PHE A 156 3.54 -1.16 11.42
N VAL A 157 4.39 -0.70 12.33
CA VAL A 157 4.58 -1.30 13.65
C VAL A 157 3.46 -0.84 14.60
N ASN A 158 3.05 0.41 14.43
CA ASN A 158 1.89 1.03 15.07
C ASN A 158 1.47 2.23 14.22
N LYS A 159 0.47 3.01 14.67
CA LYS A 159 -0.06 4.17 13.94
C LYS A 159 1.02 5.14 13.44
N ASN A 160 2.06 5.39 14.24
CA ASN A 160 3.05 6.44 13.98
C ASN A 160 4.47 5.89 13.67
N THR A 161 4.63 4.57 13.59
CA THR A 161 5.94 3.96 13.34
C THR A 161 5.87 3.01 12.16
N VAL A 162 6.71 3.25 11.17
CA VAL A 162 6.87 2.41 9.96
C VAL A 162 8.24 1.74 10.00
N ALA A 163 8.26 0.44 9.71
CA ALA A 163 9.47 -0.33 9.43
C ALA A 163 9.58 -0.53 7.90
N ALA A 164 10.76 -0.26 7.35
CA ALA A 164 11.11 -0.47 5.96
C ALA A 164 12.27 -1.46 5.87
N PHE A 165 12.02 -2.58 5.20
CA PHE A 165 12.97 -3.67 5.08
C PHE A 165 13.64 -3.62 3.72
N GLY A 166 14.92 -3.23 3.72
CA GLY A 166 15.74 -3.12 2.53
C GLY A 166 16.70 -4.30 2.36
N ASN A 167 17.40 -4.31 1.24
CA ASN A 167 18.42 -5.32 0.92
C ASN A 167 19.71 -5.16 1.74
N SER A 168 19.99 -3.96 2.26
CA SER A 168 21.22 -3.65 3.02
C SER A 168 20.96 -3.20 4.45
N ALA A 169 19.76 -2.70 4.74
CA ALA A 169 19.39 -2.20 6.05
C ALA A 169 17.88 -2.27 6.31
N THR A 170 17.50 -2.20 7.57
CA THR A 170 16.12 -1.96 8.01
C THR A 170 16.04 -0.58 8.65
N TYR A 171 15.06 0.21 8.23
CA TYR A 171 14.82 1.56 8.72
C TYR A 171 13.53 1.61 9.52
N PHE A 172 13.53 2.36 10.62
CA PHE A 172 12.35 2.67 11.40
C PHE A 172 12.11 4.17 11.36
N TYR A 173 10.89 4.56 10.97
CA TYR A 173 10.47 5.96 10.90
C TYR A 173 9.43 6.28 11.96
N ASN A 174 9.55 7.46 12.57
CA ASN A 174 8.43 8.09 13.26
C ASN A 174 7.77 9.05 12.27
N ILE A 175 6.46 8.90 12.08
CA ILE A 175 5.65 9.69 11.14
C ILE A 175 4.49 10.42 11.82
N GLU A 176 4.57 10.64 13.13
CA GLU A 176 3.54 11.36 13.90
C GLU A 176 3.33 12.78 13.35
N ASP A 177 4.41 13.54 13.29
CA ASP A 177 4.46 14.86 12.68
C ASP A 177 5.21 14.78 11.34
N THR A 178 6.27 15.59 11.19
CA THR A 178 7.20 15.47 10.07
C THR A 178 7.96 14.15 10.18
N PRO A 179 7.98 13.31 9.14
CA PRO A 179 8.67 12.03 9.16
C PRO A 179 10.16 12.15 9.52
N LYS A 180 10.63 11.26 10.38
CA LYS A 180 12.04 11.21 10.82
C LYS A 180 12.50 9.77 10.90
N VAL A 181 13.75 9.52 10.50
CA VAL A 181 14.42 8.24 10.76
C VAL A 181 14.68 8.13 12.26
N LYS A 182 14.09 7.13 12.90
CA LYS A 182 14.24 6.83 14.32
C LYS A 182 15.40 5.88 14.57
N LYS A 183 15.57 4.91 13.69
CA LYS A 183 16.62 3.88 13.79
C LYS A 183 16.92 3.31 12.41
N GLU A 184 18.20 3.03 12.19
CA GLU A 184 18.71 2.26 11.08
C GLU A 184 19.47 1.05 11.62
N ILE A 185 19.25 -0.13 11.04
CA ILE A 185 19.96 -1.36 11.36
C ILE A 185 20.54 -1.89 10.06
N GLN A 186 21.85 -1.72 9.89
CA GLN A 186 22.58 -2.24 8.73
C GLN A 186 22.79 -3.75 8.89
N PHE A 187 22.78 -4.46 7.76
CA PHE A 187 23.13 -5.88 7.72
C PHE A 187 24.64 -5.98 7.43
N THR A 188 25.32 -6.71 8.26
CA THR A 188 26.74 -7.05 8.10
C THR A 188 26.91 -8.33 7.29
#